data_84cafd76f30d37dd24f239be6cadea94
#
_entry.id   84cafd76f30d37dd24f239be6cadea94
#
_cell.length_a   1.000
_cell.length_b   1.000
_cell.length_c   1.000
_cell.angle_alpha   90.00
_cell.angle_beta   90.00
_cell.angle_gamma   90.00
#
_symmetry.space_group_name_H-M   'P 1'
#
loop_
_entity.id
_entity.type
_entity.pdbx_description
1 polymer ?
#
loop_
_entity_poly.entity_id
_entity_poly.type
_entity_poly.pdbx_seq_one_letter_code
_entity_poly.pdbx_strand_id
1 'polypeptide(L)'
;MPGNPVKTLCLALDSMEPRLLEEWCAQGLLPNLDRLFKSSVTAPVVTPRGLGNSVFWSCFFTCSNPAKNSQYYFRQIEPGSYTISPFLEDKHYLLPPFWSAFDKAG
;
A
#
# COMPACT_ATOMS: atom_id res chain seq x y z
N MET A 1 14.55 -16.98 -27.08
CA MET A 1 14.35 -17.82 -25.87
C MET A 1 13.20 -17.21 -25.09
N PRO A 2 12.12 -17.91 -24.79
CA PRO A 2 11.10 -17.39 -23.88
C PRO A 2 11.76 -17.25 -22.52
N GLY A 3 11.88 -16.01 -22.05
CA GLY A 3 12.39 -15.73 -20.70
C GLY A 3 11.48 -16.39 -19.67
N ASN A 4 12.08 -16.92 -18.60
CA ASN A 4 11.31 -17.38 -17.45
C ASN A 4 10.36 -16.27 -17.00
N PRO A 5 9.07 -16.55 -16.77
CA PRO A 5 8.16 -15.52 -16.31
C PRO A 5 8.67 -14.93 -15.01
N VAL A 6 8.80 -13.62 -14.95
CA VAL A 6 9.19 -12.92 -13.73
C VAL A 6 8.07 -13.08 -12.72
N LYS A 7 8.36 -13.80 -11.64
CA LYS A 7 7.40 -13.94 -10.54
C LYS A 7 7.55 -12.75 -9.60
N THR A 8 6.47 -12.02 -9.38
CA THR A 8 6.42 -10.90 -8.45
C THR A 8 5.65 -11.31 -7.21
N LEU A 9 6.25 -11.10 -6.03
CA LEU A 9 5.57 -11.23 -4.74
C LEU A 9 5.47 -9.85 -4.10
N CYS A 10 4.25 -9.43 -3.80
CA CYS A 10 4.00 -8.22 -3.02
C CYS A 10 3.62 -8.63 -1.60
N LEU A 11 4.42 -8.25 -0.62
CA LEU A 11 4.16 -8.51 0.80
C LEU A 11 3.87 -7.18 1.50
N ALA A 12 2.64 -6.99 1.90
CA ALA A 12 2.20 -5.79 2.60
C ALA A 12 1.99 -6.09 4.09
N LEU A 13 2.63 -5.30 4.95
CA LEU A 13 2.54 -5.45 6.40
C LEU A 13 1.99 -4.14 6.98
N ASP A 14 0.83 -4.23 7.62
CA ASP A 14 0.20 -3.07 8.24
C ASP A 14 0.86 -2.73 9.57
N SER A 15 0.87 -1.44 9.90
CA SER A 15 1.37 -0.89 11.18
C SER A 15 2.82 -1.26 11.51
N MET A 16 3.64 -1.53 10.51
CA MET A 16 5.04 -1.85 10.71
C MET A 16 5.88 -0.58 10.91
N GLU A 17 6.52 -0.46 12.08
CA GLU A 17 7.38 0.68 12.42
C GLU A 17 8.80 0.46 11.85
N PRO A 18 9.26 1.28 10.89
CA PRO A 18 10.54 1.07 10.22
C PRO A 18 11.75 1.10 11.16
N ARG A 19 11.76 2.01 12.14
CA ARG A 19 12.88 2.13 13.09
C ARG A 19 13.02 0.89 13.95
N LEU A 20 11.89 0.30 14.38
CA LEU A 20 11.90 -0.91 15.16
C LEU A 20 12.42 -2.10 14.34
N LEU A 21 12.08 -2.15 13.04
CA LEU A 21 12.63 -3.15 12.14
C LEU A 21 14.15 -3.04 11.97
N GLU A 22 14.65 -1.83 11.75
CA GLU A 22 16.09 -1.56 11.62
C GLU A 22 16.82 -1.96 12.89
N GLU A 23 16.28 -1.64 14.06
CA GLU A 23 16.83 -2.00 15.35
C GLU A 23 16.88 -3.52 15.55
N TRP A 24 15.79 -4.22 15.25
CA TRP A 24 15.75 -5.68 15.38
C TRP A 24 16.61 -6.41 14.36
N CYS A 25 16.76 -5.87 13.17
CA CYS A 25 17.73 -6.37 12.19
C CYS A 25 19.15 -6.22 12.71
N ALA A 26 19.50 -5.05 13.27
CA ALA A 26 20.83 -4.80 13.86
C ALA A 26 21.14 -5.71 15.05
N GLN A 27 20.13 -6.07 15.83
CA GLN A 27 20.25 -7.02 16.94
C GLN A 27 20.29 -8.50 16.50
N GLY A 28 20.13 -8.79 15.19
CA GLY A 28 20.09 -10.15 14.66
C GLY A 28 18.78 -10.90 14.93
N LEU A 29 17.74 -10.23 15.40
CA LEU A 29 16.45 -10.84 15.70
C LEU A 29 15.64 -11.16 14.44
N LEU A 30 15.92 -10.46 13.33
CA LEU A 30 15.23 -10.62 12.05
C LEU A 30 16.20 -10.93 10.91
N PRO A 31 16.92 -12.09 10.94
CA PRO A 31 18.00 -12.35 9.99
C PRO A 31 17.55 -12.44 8.53
N ASN A 32 16.32 -12.86 8.27
CA ASN A 32 15.78 -12.95 6.91
C ASN A 32 15.44 -11.57 6.34
N LEU A 33 14.85 -10.67 7.15
CA LEU A 33 14.58 -9.31 6.75
C LEU A 33 15.87 -8.49 6.59
N ASP A 34 16.82 -8.66 7.50
CA ASP A 34 18.14 -8.03 7.39
C ASP A 34 18.84 -8.40 6.07
N ARG A 35 18.82 -9.69 5.72
CA ARG A 35 19.38 -10.14 4.43
C ARG A 35 18.62 -9.54 3.24
N LEU A 36 17.29 -9.46 3.32
CA LEU A 36 16.49 -8.86 2.27
C LEU A 36 16.82 -7.37 2.11
N PHE A 37 16.88 -6.61 3.20
CA PHE A 37 17.24 -5.18 3.18
C PHE A 37 18.63 -4.94 2.61
N LYS A 38 19.61 -5.75 2.96
CA LYS A 38 20.99 -5.66 2.43
C LYS A 38 21.11 -5.97 0.95
N SER A 39 20.19 -6.75 0.40
CA SER A 39 20.20 -7.17 -1.02
C SER A 39 19.18 -6.42 -1.89
N SER A 40 18.43 -5.46 -1.33
CA SER A 40 17.37 -4.74 -2.02
C SER A 40 17.54 -3.22 -1.94
N VAL A 41 16.73 -2.52 -2.72
CA VAL A 41 16.59 -1.07 -2.61
C VAL A 41 15.46 -0.76 -1.64
N THR A 42 15.73 0.07 -0.64
CA THR A 42 14.73 0.54 0.33
C THR A 42 14.45 2.02 0.11
N ALA A 43 13.19 2.41 0.22
CA ALA A 43 12.78 3.81 0.12
C ALA A 43 11.68 4.11 1.14
N PRO A 44 11.74 5.24 1.84
CA PRO A 44 10.67 5.67 2.71
C PRO A 44 9.47 6.14 1.90
N VAL A 45 8.28 5.77 2.35
CA VAL A 45 7.02 6.30 1.80
C VAL A 45 6.34 7.12 2.87
N VAL A 46 5.96 8.34 2.53
CA VAL A 46 5.39 9.30 3.47
C VAL A 46 3.92 9.52 3.15
N THR A 47 3.08 9.42 4.16
CA THR A 47 1.67 9.77 4.04
C THR A 47 1.51 11.27 3.77
N PRO A 48 0.62 11.69 2.85
CA PRO A 48 0.33 13.10 2.61
C PRO A 48 -0.06 13.82 3.90
N ARG A 49 0.48 15.02 4.12
CA ARG A 49 0.22 15.80 5.33
C ARG A 49 -1.27 16.10 5.48
N GLY A 50 -1.79 15.98 6.70
CA GLY A 50 -3.18 16.29 7.03
C GLY A 50 -4.18 15.18 6.68
N LEU A 51 -3.74 14.06 6.15
CA LEU A 51 -4.58 12.92 5.84
C LEU A 51 -4.24 11.75 6.78
N GLY A 52 -5.26 10.93 7.10
CA GLY A 52 -5.08 9.78 7.99
C GLY A 52 -4.31 8.63 7.32
N ASN A 53 -3.79 7.72 8.12
CA ASN A 53 -2.97 6.60 7.65
C ASN A 53 -3.68 5.67 6.64
N SER A 54 -5.01 5.56 6.71
CA SER A 54 -5.79 4.75 5.77
C SER A 54 -5.70 5.24 4.31
N VAL A 55 -5.40 6.52 4.11
CA VAL A 55 -5.21 7.10 2.76
C VAL A 55 -3.97 6.54 2.07
N PHE A 56 -2.96 6.16 2.82
CA PHE A 56 -1.76 5.53 2.28
C PHE A 56 -2.10 4.30 1.43
N TRP A 57 -2.92 3.39 1.96
CA TRP A 57 -3.27 2.16 1.28
C TRP A 57 -4.04 2.40 -0.03
N SER A 58 -5.00 3.32 -0.02
CA SER A 58 -5.73 3.65 -1.24
C SER A 58 -4.84 4.31 -2.29
N CYS A 59 -3.93 5.20 -1.90
CA CYS A 59 -2.94 5.79 -2.80
C CYS A 59 -1.98 4.74 -3.37
N PHE A 60 -1.52 3.83 -2.53
CA PHE A 60 -0.64 2.74 -2.92
C PHE A 60 -1.35 1.80 -3.90
N PHE A 61 -2.55 1.33 -3.58
CA PHE A 61 -3.29 0.41 -4.42
C PHE A 61 -3.65 0.98 -5.79
N THR A 62 -4.03 2.26 -5.83
CA THR A 62 -4.45 2.91 -7.08
C THR A 62 -3.33 3.64 -7.80
N CYS A 63 -2.10 3.65 -7.26
CA CYS A 63 -0.97 4.42 -7.77
C CYS A 63 -1.33 5.90 -8.02
N SER A 64 -2.18 6.48 -7.17
CA SER A 64 -2.71 7.82 -7.37
C SER A 64 -2.81 8.62 -6.07
N ASN A 65 -2.92 9.92 -6.18
CA ASN A 65 -3.12 10.78 -5.02
C ASN A 65 -4.61 10.83 -4.59
N PRO A 66 -4.92 11.28 -3.36
CA PRO A 66 -6.28 11.35 -2.83
C PRO A 66 -7.26 12.19 -3.66
N ALA A 67 -6.77 13.23 -4.34
CA ALA A 67 -7.63 14.06 -5.20
C ALA A 67 -8.13 13.31 -6.45
N LYS A 68 -7.40 12.27 -6.87
CA LYS A 68 -7.78 11.44 -8.01
C LYS A 68 -8.60 10.21 -7.60
N ASN A 69 -8.23 9.57 -6.50
CA ASN A 69 -8.93 8.37 -6.04
C ASN A 69 -10.11 8.66 -5.11
N SER A 70 -10.30 9.93 -4.71
CA SER A 70 -11.36 10.42 -3.81
C SER A 70 -11.35 9.78 -2.42
N GLN A 71 -10.18 9.33 -1.97
CA GLN A 71 -10.03 8.65 -0.70
C GLN A 71 -9.25 9.51 0.29
N TYR A 72 -9.94 10.01 1.33
CA TYR A 72 -9.35 10.92 2.32
C TYR A 72 -9.30 10.31 3.72
N TYR A 73 -10.15 9.31 3.99
CA TYR A 73 -10.25 8.65 5.27
C TYR A 73 -10.96 7.29 5.14
N PHE A 74 -10.77 6.37 6.09
CA PHE A 74 -11.43 5.04 6.08
C PHE A 74 -12.94 5.09 6.30
N ARG A 75 -13.47 6.23 6.74
CA ARG A 75 -14.89 6.54 6.82
C ARG A 75 -15.16 7.79 6.01
N GLN A 76 -16.11 7.71 5.13
CA GLN A 76 -16.45 8.84 4.26
C GLN A 76 -17.95 9.13 4.33
N ILE A 77 -18.29 10.41 4.15
CA ILE A 77 -19.67 10.82 3.99
C ILE A 77 -20.10 10.47 2.56
N GLU A 78 -21.21 9.77 2.43
CA GLU A 78 -21.78 9.48 1.12
C GLU A 78 -22.25 10.77 0.44
N PRO A 79 -21.93 10.98 -0.84
CA PRO A 79 -22.32 12.18 -1.56
C PRO A 79 -23.83 12.41 -1.49
N GLY A 80 -24.23 13.63 -1.12
CA GLY A 80 -25.65 14.01 -1.00
C GLY A 80 -26.36 13.51 0.24
N SER A 81 -25.64 12.94 1.21
CA SER A 81 -26.23 12.46 2.47
C SER A 81 -25.38 12.86 3.69
N TYR A 82 -25.92 12.59 4.89
CA TYR A 82 -25.15 12.65 6.15
C TYR A 82 -24.74 11.25 6.64
N THR A 83 -24.88 10.25 5.77
CA THR A 83 -24.49 8.88 6.09
C THR A 83 -22.98 8.74 6.02
N ILE A 84 -22.40 8.18 7.08
CA ILE A 84 -20.98 7.82 7.12
C ILE A 84 -20.88 6.32 6.84
N SER A 85 -20.27 5.96 5.74
CA SER A 85 -19.99 4.55 5.41
C SER A 85 -18.53 4.19 5.67
N PRO A 86 -18.23 2.99 6.19
CA PRO A 86 -16.87 2.47 6.21
C PRO A 86 -16.43 2.23 4.77
N PHE A 87 -15.20 2.65 4.49
CA PHE A 87 -14.58 2.44 3.20
C PHE A 87 -14.03 1.00 3.11
N LEU A 88 -14.83 0.07 2.65
CA LEU A 88 -14.45 -1.35 2.53
C LEU A 88 -15.00 -2.04 1.28
N GLU A 89 -15.70 -1.31 0.40
CA GLU A 89 -16.33 -1.93 -0.76
C GLU A 89 -15.66 -1.46 -2.07
N ASP A 90 -15.50 -2.38 -3.00
CA ASP A 90 -14.89 -2.12 -4.32
C ASP A 90 -15.54 -0.96 -5.08
N LYS A 91 -16.83 -0.71 -4.85
CA LYS A 91 -17.58 0.41 -5.44
C LYS A 91 -17.05 1.80 -5.06
N HIS A 92 -16.27 1.91 -3.98
CA HIS A 92 -15.73 3.18 -3.52
C HIS A 92 -14.41 3.56 -4.18
N TYR A 93 -13.77 2.63 -4.90
CA TYR A 93 -12.55 2.94 -5.64
C TYR A 93 -12.90 3.53 -7.01
N LEU A 94 -12.62 4.81 -7.21
CA LEU A 94 -12.78 5.46 -8.52
C LEU A 94 -11.75 4.96 -9.54
N LEU A 95 -10.65 4.41 -9.07
CA LEU A 95 -9.56 3.90 -9.89
C LEU A 95 -9.31 2.43 -9.57
N PRO A 96 -9.05 1.59 -10.57
CA PRO A 96 -8.73 0.19 -10.34
C PRO A 96 -7.39 0.05 -9.61
N PRO A 97 -7.22 -0.97 -8.77
CA PRO A 97 -5.94 -1.26 -8.13
C PRO A 97 -4.92 -1.73 -9.16
N PHE A 98 -3.63 -1.48 -8.87
CA PHE A 98 -2.55 -1.78 -9.82
C PHE A 98 -2.49 -3.26 -10.23
N TRP A 99 -2.87 -4.18 -9.37
CA TRP A 99 -2.88 -5.62 -9.69
C TRP A 99 -3.92 -6.01 -10.73
N SER A 100 -4.95 -5.20 -10.96
CA SER A 100 -5.91 -5.45 -12.05
C SER A 100 -5.27 -5.40 -13.45
N ALA A 101 -4.09 -4.81 -13.56
CA ALA A 101 -3.32 -4.85 -14.80
C ALA A 101 -2.66 -6.22 -15.04
N PHE A 102 -2.32 -6.94 -13.96
CA PHE A 102 -1.74 -8.28 -14.06
C PHE A 102 -2.79 -9.32 -14.46
N ASP A 103 -4.02 -9.20 -13.95
CA ASP A 103 -5.13 -10.07 -14.34
C ASP A 103 -5.43 -10.01 -15.86
N LYS A 104 -5.19 -8.85 -16.48
CA LYS A 104 -5.37 -8.66 -17.93
C LYS A 104 -4.20 -9.17 -18.76
N ALA A 105 -3.05 -9.35 -18.16
CA ALA A 105 -1.85 -9.79 -18.83
C ALA A 105 -1.66 -11.32 -18.83
N GLY A 106 -2.48 -12.07 -18.08
CA GLY A 106 -2.46 -13.55 -17.96
C GLY A 106 -1.44 -14.03 -16.95
#